data_8ecc8472c4b644385a66bc722bba85f2
#
_entry.id   8ecc8472c4b644385a66bc722bba85f2
#
_cell.length_a   1.000
_cell.length_b   1.000
_cell.length_c   1.000
_cell.angle_alpha   90.00
_cell.angle_beta   90.00
_cell.angle_gamma   90.00
#
_symmetry.space_group_name_H-M   'P 1'
#
loop_
_entity.id
_entity.type
_entity.pdbx_description
1 polymer ?
#
loop_
_entity_poly.entity_id
_entity_poly.type
_entity_poly.pdbx_seq_one_letter_code
_entity_poly.pdbx_strand_id
1 'polypeptide(L)'
;MLEEDSKASDRLSQAVAGAPIEPGRSPSLGQTVLPPEQTIDLAHLARMACGEKSLEAEVLSLFDRQAGMLLARMQQSSPKVAGDFAHTIAGSARGIGAWKVAAAAEGLELAARDCDPARFARAHRRLASTIAEAQAAIRALLAVR
;
A
#
# COMPACT_ATOMS: atom_id res chain seq x y z
N MET A 1 7.14 -29.81 -19.53
CA MET A 1 6.79 -29.64 -19.12
C MET A 1 6.70 -29.48 -18.67
N LEU A 2 7.00 -29.24 -18.99
CA LEU A 2 6.62 -28.81 -18.55
C LEU A 2 6.34 -28.54 -18.38
N GLU A 3 6.39 -28.50 -18.69
CA GLU A 3 5.81 -27.96 -18.45
C GLU A 3 5.40 -27.70 -17.92
N GLU A 4 5.42 -27.85 -18.26
CA GLU A 4 4.72 -27.36 -17.85
C GLU A 4 4.68 -26.89 -17.21
N ASP A 5 4.81 -27.16 -17.62
CA ASP A 5 4.48 -26.60 -17.06
C ASP A 5 4.52 -26.01 -16.98
N SER A 6 4.62 -26.29 -17.44
CA SER A 6 4.30 -25.67 -17.30
C SER A 6 3.89 -25.23 -17.30
N LYS A 7 3.63 -25.26 -17.48
CA LYS A 7 2.95 -24.73 -17.48
C LYS A 7 2.59 -24.32 -16.89
N ALA A 8 2.95 -24.61 -17.27
CA ALA A 8 2.40 -23.98 -16.78
C ALA A 8 2.44 -23.31 -16.51
N SER A 9 2.66 -23.54 -16.83
CA SER A 9 2.51 -22.80 -16.51
C SER A 9 2.27 -22.13 -16.73
N ASP A 10 2.35 -22.31 -17.17
CA ASP A 10 1.92 -21.61 -17.38
C ASP A 10 1.33 -21.13 -17.23
N ARG A 11 1.11 -21.35 -17.31
CA ARG A 11 0.32 -20.87 -17.17
C ARG A 11 0.07 -20.25 -16.68
N LEU A 12 0.39 -20.49 -17.00
CA LEU A 12 0.03 -19.75 -16.72
C LEU A 12 0.03 -19.06 -16.85
N SER A 13 0.23 -19.24 -17.13
CA SER A 13 0.13 -18.60 -17.36
C SER A 13 -0.19 -18.07 -17.59
N GLN A 14 -0.42 -17.85 -17.77
CA GLN A 14 -0.81 -17.39 -18.08
C GLN A 14 -1.30 -16.86 -17.81
N ALA A 15 -1.20 -16.99 -17.99
CA ALA A 15 -1.57 -16.38 -17.86
C ALA A 15 -1.70 -15.72 -17.55
N VAL A 16 -1.64 -15.63 -17.70
CA VAL A 16 -1.56 -15.04 -17.57
C VAL A 16 -1.75 -14.61 -17.78
N ALA A 17 -1.78 -14.37 -17.94
CA ALA A 17 -1.71 -13.96 -18.26
C ALA A 17 -1.94 -13.36 -18.41
N GLY A 18 -2.05 -13.29 -18.55
CA GLY A 18 -2.13 -12.73 -18.87
C GLY A 18 -1.93 -11.92 -19.24
N ALA A 19 -2.11 -11.50 -18.55
CA ALA A 19 -1.61 -10.45 -19.15
C ALA A 19 -0.83 -10.81 -20.02
N PRO A 20 -1.06 -10.37 -20.80
CA PRO A 20 -0.04 -10.60 -21.59
C PRO A 20 1.06 -9.94 -20.99
N ILE A 21 1.92 -10.68 -20.71
CA ILE A 21 3.11 -10.13 -20.35
C ILE A 21 3.63 -9.44 -21.49
N GLU A 22 3.91 -8.24 -21.32
CA GLU A 22 4.51 -7.51 -22.35
C GLU A 22 5.85 -8.01 -22.58
N PRO A 23 6.21 -8.32 -23.80
CA PRO A 23 7.48 -8.91 -24.06
C PRO A 23 8.62 -8.06 -23.61
N GLY A 24 8.54 -6.80 -23.73
CA GLY A 24 9.68 -6.01 -23.36
C GLY A 24 9.80 -5.79 -21.88
N ARG A 25 8.85 -6.22 -21.15
CA ARG A 25 8.87 -5.92 -19.77
C ARG A 25 9.63 -6.96 -19.01
N SER A 26 10.52 -6.52 -18.22
CA SER A 26 11.31 -7.40 -17.43
C SER A 26 10.99 -7.12 -15.98
N PRO A 27 10.07 -7.82 -15.41
CA PRO A 27 9.73 -7.52 -14.03
C PRO A 27 10.91 -7.86 -13.14
N SER A 28 11.20 -6.98 -12.25
CA SER A 28 12.11 -7.33 -11.21
C SER A 28 11.49 -8.41 -10.42
N LEU A 29 12.28 -9.33 -9.99
CA LEU A 29 11.77 -10.44 -9.25
C LEU A 29 11.11 -9.95 -7.99
N GLY A 30 9.88 -10.30 -7.83
CA GLY A 30 9.16 -9.96 -6.63
C GLY A 30 8.76 -8.52 -6.50
N GLN A 31 9.03 -7.72 -7.52
CA GLN A 31 8.65 -6.33 -7.42
C GLN A 31 7.69 -5.97 -8.52
N THR A 32 6.46 -5.79 -8.16
CA THR A 32 5.46 -5.34 -9.08
C THR A 32 5.08 -3.93 -8.68
N VAL A 33 5.22 -3.01 -9.61
CA VAL A 33 4.82 -1.63 -9.35
C VAL A 33 3.42 -1.46 -9.90
N LEU A 34 2.49 -1.21 -9.01
CA LEU A 34 1.10 -1.01 -9.40
C LEU A 34 0.92 0.41 -9.93
N PRO A 35 0.03 0.59 -10.91
CA PRO A 35 -0.31 1.94 -11.31
C PRO A 35 -0.88 2.72 -10.13
N PRO A 36 -0.66 4.03 -10.09
CA PRO A 36 -1.16 4.84 -8.96
C PRO A 36 -2.66 4.70 -8.74
N GLU A 37 -3.44 4.56 -9.80
CA GLU A 37 -4.89 4.47 -9.66
C GLU A 37 -5.33 3.15 -9.05
N GLN A 38 -4.44 2.14 -8.99
CA GLN A 38 -4.74 0.89 -8.32
C GLN A 38 -4.32 0.92 -6.87
N THR A 39 -3.42 1.82 -6.50
CA THR A 39 -2.96 1.97 -5.14
C THR A 39 -3.83 2.96 -4.37
N ILE A 40 -4.27 4.02 -5.05
CA ILE A 40 -5.15 5.02 -4.47
C ILE A 40 -6.47 4.95 -5.24
N ASP A 41 -7.57 4.83 -4.54
CA ASP A 41 -8.90 4.80 -5.15
C ASP A 41 -9.28 6.23 -5.54
N LEU A 42 -9.04 6.57 -6.81
CA LEU A 42 -9.20 7.94 -7.27
C LEU A 42 -10.65 8.40 -7.24
N ALA A 43 -11.60 7.50 -7.48
CA ALA A 43 -13.00 7.87 -7.40
C ALA A 43 -13.39 8.23 -5.98
N HIS A 44 -12.90 7.46 -5.02
CA HIS A 44 -13.14 7.75 -3.60
C HIS A 44 -12.51 9.09 -3.21
N LEU A 45 -11.26 9.29 -3.62
CA LEU A 45 -10.56 10.55 -3.34
C LEU A 45 -11.32 11.75 -3.89
N ALA A 46 -11.80 11.64 -5.13
CA ALA A 46 -12.55 12.71 -5.74
C ALA A 46 -13.82 13.05 -4.95
N ARG A 47 -14.52 12.01 -4.49
CA ARG A 47 -15.73 12.23 -3.69
C ARG A 47 -15.39 12.90 -2.36
N MET A 48 -14.32 12.46 -1.71
CA MET A 48 -13.94 13.04 -0.42
C MET A 48 -13.48 14.48 -0.54
N ALA A 49 -12.89 14.85 -1.67
CA ALA A 49 -12.42 16.21 -1.90
C ALA A 49 -13.46 17.05 -2.66
N CYS A 50 -14.67 16.54 -2.83
CA CYS A 50 -15.74 17.24 -3.53
C CYS A 50 -15.32 17.69 -4.92
N GLY A 51 -14.48 16.91 -5.57
CA GLY A 51 -14.03 17.18 -6.92
C GLY A 51 -12.97 18.26 -7.06
N GLU A 52 -12.48 18.82 -5.94
CA GLU A 52 -11.50 19.89 -6.01
C GLU A 52 -10.09 19.31 -6.11
N LYS A 53 -9.44 19.55 -7.23
CA LYS A 53 -8.12 18.99 -7.49
C LYS A 53 -7.06 19.49 -6.52
N SER A 54 -7.14 20.76 -6.13
CA SER A 54 -6.18 21.31 -5.19
C SER A 54 -6.32 20.65 -3.83
N LEU A 55 -7.54 20.36 -3.41
CA LEU A 55 -7.76 19.68 -2.14
C LEU A 55 -7.27 18.24 -2.21
N GLU A 56 -7.49 17.54 -3.34
CA GLU A 56 -6.95 16.21 -3.52
C GLU A 56 -5.44 16.22 -3.34
N ALA A 57 -4.76 17.18 -3.97
CA ALA A 57 -3.31 17.27 -3.87
C ALA A 57 -2.86 17.53 -2.43
N GLU A 58 -3.57 18.38 -1.72
CA GLU A 58 -3.23 18.68 -0.34
C GLU A 58 -3.38 17.48 0.57
N VAL A 59 -4.49 16.74 0.45
CA VAL A 59 -4.68 15.59 1.34
C VAL A 59 -3.72 14.47 1.01
N LEU A 60 -3.36 14.29 -0.27
CA LEU A 60 -2.37 13.29 -0.64
C LEU A 60 -1.00 13.65 -0.06
N SER A 61 -0.60 14.91 -0.17
CA SER A 61 0.69 15.35 0.40
C SER A 61 0.72 15.18 1.90
N LEU A 62 -0.39 15.50 2.55
CA LEU A 62 -0.48 15.37 3.99
C LEU A 62 -0.34 13.91 4.41
N PHE A 63 -1.03 13.01 3.71
CA PHE A 63 -0.93 11.58 4.02
C PHE A 63 0.49 11.08 3.83
N ASP A 64 1.16 11.48 2.74
CA ASP A 64 2.53 11.07 2.47
C ASP A 64 3.43 11.40 3.67
N ARG A 65 3.37 12.64 4.14
CA ARG A 65 4.21 13.08 5.25
C ARG A 65 3.80 12.42 6.57
N GLN A 66 2.51 12.36 6.85
CA GLN A 66 2.03 11.83 8.11
C GLN A 66 2.33 10.34 8.26
N ALA A 67 2.08 9.58 7.20
CA ALA A 67 2.31 8.14 7.25
C ALA A 67 3.78 7.83 7.47
N GLY A 68 4.66 8.55 6.77
CA GLY A 68 6.09 8.34 6.95
C GLY A 68 6.55 8.68 8.36
N MET A 69 6.05 9.78 8.90
CA MET A 69 6.42 10.21 10.25
C MET A 69 5.94 9.22 11.31
N LEU A 70 4.69 8.78 11.20
CA LEU A 70 4.14 7.85 12.17
C LEU A 70 4.82 6.49 12.09
N LEU A 71 5.12 6.04 10.88
CA LEU A 71 5.83 4.77 10.71
C LEU A 71 7.20 4.83 11.39
N ALA A 72 7.91 5.93 11.22
CA ALA A 72 9.22 6.09 11.86
C ALA A 72 9.09 6.08 13.39
N ARG A 73 8.06 6.73 13.92
CA ARG A 73 7.85 6.74 15.36
C ARG A 73 7.52 5.39 15.94
N MET A 74 6.87 4.54 15.15
CA MET A 74 6.53 3.20 15.62
C MET A 74 7.74 2.39 16.01
N GLN A 75 8.87 2.60 15.34
CA GLN A 75 10.06 1.83 15.63
C GLN A 75 10.63 2.11 17.01
N GLN A 76 10.25 3.23 17.61
CA GLN A 76 10.74 3.62 18.92
C GLN A 76 9.64 3.56 19.98
N SER A 77 8.51 2.97 19.65
CA SER A 77 7.35 2.97 20.52
C SER A 77 7.08 1.59 21.08
N SER A 78 6.37 1.55 22.21
CA SER A 78 5.83 0.28 22.69
C SER A 78 4.80 -0.25 21.71
N PRO A 79 4.51 -1.55 21.76
CA PRO A 79 3.47 -2.10 20.88
C PRO A 79 2.14 -1.38 21.00
N LYS A 80 1.74 -1.01 22.23
CA LYS A 80 0.47 -0.33 22.40
C LYS A 80 0.46 1.02 21.68
N VAL A 81 1.53 1.80 21.83
CA VAL A 81 1.61 3.10 21.18
C VAL A 81 1.70 2.94 19.66
N ALA A 82 2.46 1.93 19.19
CA ALA A 82 2.52 1.64 17.77
C ALA A 82 1.14 1.30 17.23
N GLY A 83 0.34 0.54 17.99
CA GLY A 83 -1.03 0.24 17.60
C GLY A 83 -1.89 1.48 17.46
N ASP A 84 -1.69 2.45 18.36
CA ASP A 84 -2.42 3.72 18.27
C ASP A 84 -2.04 4.50 17.02
N PHE A 85 -0.74 4.52 16.70
CA PHE A 85 -0.30 5.15 15.45
C PHE A 85 -0.88 4.44 14.23
N ALA A 86 -0.93 3.11 14.28
CA ALA A 86 -1.51 2.34 13.17
C ALA A 86 -2.99 2.68 13.01
N HIS A 87 -3.71 2.85 14.10
CA HIS A 87 -5.11 3.24 14.04
C HIS A 87 -5.27 4.58 13.31
N THR A 88 -4.42 5.54 13.63
CA THR A 88 -4.45 6.84 12.96
C THR A 88 -4.16 6.70 11.47
N ILE A 89 -3.15 5.90 11.12
CA ILE A 89 -2.82 5.67 9.72
C ILE A 89 -4.00 5.03 8.98
N ALA A 90 -4.66 4.06 9.62
CA ALA A 90 -5.80 3.40 8.99
C ALA A 90 -6.91 4.39 8.64
N GLY A 91 -7.21 5.29 9.56
CA GLY A 91 -8.23 6.31 9.31
C GLY A 91 -7.86 7.24 8.17
N SER A 92 -6.62 7.71 8.16
CA SER A 92 -6.15 8.59 7.10
C SER A 92 -6.14 7.88 5.76
N ALA A 93 -5.71 6.62 5.76
CA ALA A 93 -5.65 5.82 4.52
C ALA A 93 -7.04 5.62 3.93
N ARG A 94 -8.03 5.37 4.78
CA ARG A 94 -9.40 5.24 4.28
C ARG A 94 -9.88 6.55 3.67
N GLY A 95 -9.47 7.67 4.24
CA GLY A 95 -9.88 8.97 3.72
C GLY A 95 -9.42 9.22 2.31
N ILE A 96 -8.26 8.71 1.92
CA ILE A 96 -7.75 8.95 0.57
C ILE A 96 -7.89 7.72 -0.33
N GLY A 97 -8.52 6.66 0.14
CA GLY A 97 -8.71 5.47 -0.69
C GLY A 97 -7.50 4.57 -0.79
N ALA A 98 -6.58 4.64 0.18
CA ALA A 98 -5.42 3.75 0.22
C ALA A 98 -5.80 2.49 1.00
N TRP A 99 -6.60 1.64 0.38
CA TRP A 99 -7.22 0.52 1.09
C TRP A 99 -6.23 -0.52 1.58
N LYS A 100 -5.13 -0.74 0.85
CA LYS A 100 -4.12 -1.69 1.29
C LYS A 100 -3.39 -1.20 2.53
N VAL A 101 -3.11 0.11 2.59
CA VAL A 101 -2.50 0.69 3.78
C VAL A 101 -3.45 0.53 4.97
N ALA A 102 -4.73 0.82 4.74
CA ALA A 102 -5.72 0.71 5.81
C ALA A 102 -5.76 -0.72 6.37
N ALA A 103 -5.80 -1.72 5.49
CA ALA A 103 -5.84 -3.11 5.91
C ALA A 103 -4.58 -3.51 6.66
N ALA A 104 -3.41 -3.08 6.17
CA ALA A 104 -2.16 -3.41 6.83
C ALA A 104 -2.06 -2.75 8.20
N ALA A 105 -2.54 -1.52 8.31
CA ALA A 105 -2.53 -0.80 9.59
C ALA A 105 -3.44 -1.48 10.59
N GLU A 106 -4.61 -1.94 10.16
CA GLU A 106 -5.50 -2.69 11.03
C GLU A 106 -4.87 -3.98 11.49
N GLY A 107 -4.13 -4.64 10.60
CA GLY A 107 -3.41 -5.86 10.96
C GLY A 107 -2.38 -5.61 12.04
N LEU A 108 -1.69 -4.48 11.98
CA LEU A 108 -0.71 -4.13 13.00
C LEU A 108 -1.40 -3.83 14.33
N GLU A 109 -2.52 -3.15 14.27
CA GLU A 109 -3.30 -2.87 15.48
C GLU A 109 -3.66 -4.15 16.20
N LEU A 110 -4.13 -5.15 15.44
CA LEU A 110 -4.49 -6.44 16.02
C LEU A 110 -3.27 -7.16 16.57
N ALA A 111 -2.16 -7.16 15.85
CA ALA A 111 -0.94 -7.81 16.31
C ALA A 111 -0.43 -7.18 17.59
N ALA A 112 -0.59 -5.87 17.73
CA ALA A 112 -0.17 -5.18 18.95
C ALA A 112 -0.98 -5.64 20.15
N ARG A 113 -2.27 -5.92 19.96
CA ARG A 113 -3.12 -6.41 21.07
C ARG A 113 -2.75 -7.83 21.49
N ASP A 114 -2.28 -8.64 20.53
CA ASP A 114 -2.00 -10.04 20.81
C ASP A 114 -0.67 -10.25 21.51
N CYS A 115 0.15 -9.22 21.61
CA CYS A 115 1.43 -9.27 22.31
C CYS A 115 2.35 -10.37 21.77
N ASP A 116 2.30 -10.61 20.45
CA ASP A 116 3.12 -11.61 19.78
C ASP A 116 4.20 -10.88 18.99
N PRO A 117 5.47 -10.88 19.45
CA PRO A 117 6.51 -10.07 18.77
C PRO A 117 6.74 -10.48 17.32
N ALA A 118 6.66 -11.76 16.99
CA ALA A 118 6.88 -12.21 15.62
C ALA A 118 5.76 -11.71 14.71
N ARG A 119 4.52 -11.81 15.19
CA ARG A 119 3.38 -11.35 14.42
C ARG A 119 3.42 -9.83 14.25
N PHE A 120 3.81 -9.13 15.32
CA PHE A 120 3.96 -7.68 15.25
C PHE A 120 5.00 -7.28 14.21
N ALA A 121 6.14 -7.96 14.20
CA ALA A 121 7.21 -7.64 13.25
C ALA A 121 6.75 -7.85 11.81
N ARG A 122 6.01 -8.92 11.54
CA ARG A 122 5.49 -9.16 10.19
C ARG A 122 4.47 -8.09 9.79
N ALA A 123 3.61 -7.73 10.73
CA ALA A 123 2.61 -6.70 10.45
C ALA A 123 3.26 -5.34 10.20
N HIS A 124 4.33 -5.04 10.94
CA HIS A 124 5.06 -3.80 10.74
C HIS A 124 5.71 -3.75 9.36
N ARG A 125 6.33 -4.85 8.95
CA ARG A 125 6.95 -4.89 7.62
C ARG A 125 5.92 -4.72 6.51
N ARG A 126 4.77 -5.35 6.68
CA ARG A 126 3.70 -5.22 5.69
C ARG A 126 3.20 -3.77 5.61
N LEU A 127 3.02 -3.14 6.76
CA LEU A 127 2.58 -1.75 6.78
C LEU A 127 3.61 -0.85 6.12
N ALA A 128 4.88 -1.05 6.42
CA ALA A 128 5.94 -0.25 5.80
C ALA A 128 5.93 -0.41 4.28
N SER A 129 5.72 -1.62 3.81
CA SER A 129 5.70 -1.89 2.38
C SER A 129 4.50 -1.22 1.70
N THR A 130 3.31 -1.33 2.30
CA THR A 130 2.13 -0.71 1.70
C THR A 130 2.20 0.82 1.75
N ILE A 131 2.77 1.37 2.80
CA ILE A 131 2.97 2.83 2.87
C ILE A 131 3.93 3.28 1.78
N ALA A 132 5.03 2.54 1.56
CA ALA A 132 5.98 2.91 0.52
C ALA A 132 5.33 2.90 -0.86
N GLU A 133 4.49 1.90 -1.13
CA GLU A 133 3.74 1.85 -2.38
C GLU A 133 2.81 3.04 -2.53
N ALA A 134 2.11 3.37 -1.46
CA ALA A 134 1.19 4.51 -1.50
C ALA A 134 1.95 5.83 -1.71
N GLN A 135 3.09 5.97 -1.05
CA GLN A 135 3.89 7.18 -1.22
C GLN A 135 4.39 7.33 -2.66
N ALA A 136 4.82 6.23 -3.27
CA ALA A 136 5.24 6.27 -4.67
C ALA A 136 4.07 6.65 -5.58
N ALA A 137 2.89 6.09 -5.32
CA ALA A 137 1.72 6.41 -6.11
C ALA A 137 1.34 7.88 -5.96
N ILE A 138 1.40 8.40 -4.75
CA ILE A 138 1.07 9.79 -4.49
C ILE A 138 2.03 10.72 -5.26
N ARG A 139 3.33 10.42 -5.20
CA ARG A 139 4.31 11.23 -5.92
C ARG A 139 4.06 11.21 -7.42
N ALA A 140 3.69 10.04 -7.95
CA ALA A 140 3.37 9.95 -9.36
C ALA A 140 2.13 10.78 -9.71
N LEU A 141 1.11 10.72 -8.86
CA LEU A 141 -0.10 11.50 -9.10
C LEU A 141 0.17 13.00 -9.02
N LEU A 142 0.95 13.42 -8.05
CA LEU A 142 1.25 14.85 -7.88
C LEU A 142 2.13 15.37 -9.00
N ALA A 143 2.95 14.53 -9.61
CA ALA A 143 3.84 14.96 -10.68
C ALA A 143 3.09 15.34 -11.93
N VAL A 144 1.86 14.85 -12.11
CA VAL A 144 1.07 15.16 -13.33
C VAL A 144 -0.01 16.17 -13.08
N ARG A 145 -0.08 16.77 -11.91
CA ARG A 145 -1.09 17.77 -11.60
C ARG A 145 -0.58 19.22 -11.73
#